data_d68875619835f2bf3924dccdd95306be
#
_entry.id   d68875619835f2bf3924dccdd95306be
#
_cell.length_a   1.000
_cell.length_b   1.000
_cell.length_c   1.000
_cell.angle_alpha   90.00
_cell.angle_beta   90.00
_cell.angle_gamma   90.00
#
_symmetry.space_group_name_H-M   'P 1'
#
loop_
_entity.id
_entity.type
_entity.pdbx_description
1 polymer ?
#
loop_
_entity_poly.entity_id
_entity_poly.type
_entity_poly.pdbx_seq_one_letter_code
_entity_poly.pdbx_strand_id
1 'polypeptide(L)'
;MFERGWLSSNNILICGQAGCALVDSGYSTHSAQTLALLEAGLQGRALDLLLNTHLHSDHCGGNAALQQAYPNLQTRIPPGHAAFVQDWNPDALTYTPTGQTCPPFRFDAVLQPGTNIHLGDTPWQVHAAPGHDPHSVILFEPQSRLLISADALWERGFGVIFPELEGLDAFDAVADTLDL
;
A
#
# COMPACT_ATOMS: atom_id res chain seq x y z
N MET A 1 9.06 -11.22 -0.50
CA MET A 1 8.70 -10.08 -1.39
C MET A 1 8.50 -10.62 -2.79
N PHE A 2 7.44 -10.21 -3.46
CA PHE A 2 7.21 -10.47 -4.88
C PHE A 2 7.66 -9.24 -5.65
N GLU A 3 8.81 -9.34 -6.30
CA GLU A 3 9.31 -8.28 -7.15
C GLU A 3 8.46 -8.20 -8.41
N ARG A 4 8.00 -6.99 -8.74
CA ARG A 4 7.09 -6.75 -9.85
C ARG A 4 7.77 -5.88 -10.91
N GLY A 5 7.27 -5.96 -12.10
CA GLY A 5 7.75 -5.13 -13.20
C GLY A 5 7.02 -3.79 -13.27
N TRP A 6 7.17 -3.14 -14.42
CA TRP A 6 6.58 -1.84 -14.72
C TRP A 6 5.07 -1.77 -14.40
N LEU A 7 4.63 -0.65 -13.86
CA LEU A 7 3.24 -0.36 -13.47
C LEU A 7 2.65 -1.35 -12.44
N SER A 8 3.44 -1.81 -11.48
CA SER A 8 2.91 -2.56 -10.36
C SER A 8 3.87 -2.44 -9.18
N SER A 9 3.36 -2.06 -8.02
CA SER A 9 4.17 -2.06 -6.80
C SER A 9 4.72 -3.46 -6.51
N ASN A 10 5.85 -3.52 -5.81
CA ASN A 10 6.29 -4.76 -5.18
C ASN A 10 5.29 -5.16 -4.09
N ASN A 11 4.96 -6.44 -4.04
CA ASN A 11 4.05 -6.95 -3.02
C ASN A 11 4.85 -7.64 -1.91
N ILE A 12 4.66 -7.27 -0.65
CA ILE A 12 5.44 -7.80 0.46
C ILE A 12 4.54 -8.67 1.33
N LEU A 13 4.70 -10.00 1.19
CA LEU A 13 4.02 -10.99 2.01
C LEU A 13 4.83 -11.26 3.27
N ILE A 14 4.21 -11.06 4.43
CA ILE A 14 4.78 -11.31 5.76
C ILE A 14 3.88 -12.32 6.45
N CYS A 15 4.44 -13.48 6.81
CA CYS A 15 3.72 -14.54 7.49
C CYS A 15 4.42 -14.91 8.79
N GLY A 16 3.64 -15.03 9.86
CA GLY A 16 4.07 -15.53 11.18
C GLY A 16 3.04 -16.48 11.77
N GLN A 17 3.15 -16.81 13.04
CA GLN A 17 2.17 -17.67 13.72
C GLN A 17 0.81 -16.96 13.85
N ALA A 18 0.82 -15.64 14.06
CA ALA A 18 -0.37 -14.82 14.24
C ALA A 18 -1.19 -14.60 12.96
N GLY A 19 -0.63 -14.89 11.78
CA GLY A 19 -1.32 -14.72 10.50
C GLY A 19 -0.40 -14.32 9.36
N CYS A 20 -0.99 -14.05 8.19
CA CYS A 20 -0.31 -13.55 7.00
C CYS A 20 -0.85 -12.19 6.59
N ALA A 21 0.06 -11.26 6.33
CA ALA A 21 -0.24 -9.92 5.85
C ALA A 21 0.43 -9.66 4.50
N LEU A 22 -0.24 -8.92 3.63
CA LEU A 22 0.29 -8.42 2.38
C LEU A 22 0.35 -6.90 2.44
N VAL A 23 1.47 -6.32 2.05
CA VAL A 23 1.60 -4.89 1.81
C VAL A 23 1.57 -4.66 0.30
N ASP A 24 0.63 -3.86 -0.13
CA ASP A 24 0.27 -3.51 -1.50
C ASP A 24 -0.13 -4.70 -2.39
N SER A 25 -1.10 -4.47 -3.26
CA SER A 25 -1.74 -5.51 -4.07
C SER A 25 -1.36 -5.46 -5.56
N GLY A 26 -0.66 -4.42 -5.97
CA GLY A 26 -0.28 -4.22 -7.35
C GLY A 26 -1.42 -3.65 -8.22
N TYR A 27 -1.14 -3.52 -9.52
CA TYR A 27 -2.09 -2.96 -10.48
C TYR A 27 -3.20 -3.97 -10.84
N SER A 28 -4.40 -3.47 -11.13
CA SER A 28 -5.60 -4.29 -11.34
C SER A 28 -5.46 -5.33 -12.45
N THR A 29 -4.78 -4.99 -13.55
CA THR A 29 -4.55 -5.92 -14.68
C THR A 29 -3.60 -7.05 -14.33
N HIS A 30 -2.85 -6.94 -13.24
CA HIS A 30 -1.94 -7.97 -12.74
C HIS A 30 -2.52 -8.83 -11.62
N SER A 31 -3.81 -8.66 -11.29
CA SER A 31 -4.45 -9.35 -10.16
C SER A 31 -4.34 -10.88 -10.25
N ALA A 32 -4.50 -11.46 -11.45
CA ALA A 32 -4.35 -12.91 -11.63
C ALA A 32 -2.92 -13.40 -11.28
N GLN A 33 -1.90 -12.63 -11.65
CA GLN A 33 -0.52 -12.94 -11.31
C GLN A 33 -0.28 -12.77 -9.80
N THR A 34 -0.81 -11.71 -9.18
CA THR A 34 -0.72 -11.50 -7.74
C THR A 34 -1.34 -12.65 -6.96
N LEU A 35 -2.54 -13.12 -7.37
CA LEU A 35 -3.20 -14.27 -6.76
C LEU A 35 -2.36 -15.55 -6.87
N ALA A 36 -1.78 -15.83 -8.04
CA ALA A 36 -0.92 -17.03 -8.24
C ALA A 36 0.34 -16.95 -7.35
N LEU A 37 0.97 -15.79 -7.23
CA LEU A 37 2.12 -15.59 -6.36
C LEU A 37 1.76 -15.76 -4.88
N LEU A 38 0.58 -15.27 -4.47
CA LEU A 38 0.06 -15.43 -3.12
C LEU A 38 -0.25 -16.89 -2.81
N GLU A 39 -0.89 -17.62 -3.72
CA GLU A 39 -1.16 -19.06 -3.55
C GLU A 39 0.14 -19.82 -3.27
N ALA A 40 1.17 -19.56 -4.08
CA ALA A 40 2.50 -20.18 -3.89
C ALA A 40 3.16 -19.75 -2.57
N GLY A 41 3.08 -18.46 -2.21
CA GLY A 41 3.72 -17.91 -1.01
C GLY A 41 3.02 -18.27 0.30
N LEU A 42 1.70 -18.35 0.29
CA LEU A 42 0.87 -18.69 1.46
C LEU A 42 0.92 -20.18 1.81
N GLN A 43 1.20 -21.06 0.85
CA GLN A 43 1.32 -22.50 1.07
C GLN A 43 0.09 -23.11 1.78
N GLY A 44 -1.10 -22.71 1.38
CA GLY A 44 -2.37 -23.14 1.97
C GLY A 44 -2.83 -22.39 3.21
N ARG A 45 -2.10 -21.37 3.66
CA ARG A 45 -2.51 -20.47 4.73
C ARG A 45 -3.50 -19.42 4.23
N ALA A 46 -4.30 -18.86 5.12
CA ALA A 46 -5.15 -17.71 4.79
C ALA A 46 -4.30 -16.43 4.64
N LEU A 47 -4.78 -15.51 3.81
CA LEU A 47 -4.36 -14.12 3.86
C LEU A 47 -5.31 -13.36 4.78
N ASP A 48 -4.81 -12.86 5.90
CA ASP A 48 -5.63 -12.27 6.96
C ASP A 48 -5.73 -10.75 6.83
N LEU A 49 -4.65 -10.10 6.36
CA LEU A 49 -4.52 -8.65 6.35
C LEU A 49 -3.92 -8.15 5.03
N LEU A 50 -4.53 -7.13 4.46
CA LEU A 50 -4.01 -6.33 3.36
C LEU A 50 -3.79 -4.90 3.83
N LEU A 51 -2.62 -4.35 3.57
CA LEU A 51 -2.27 -2.98 3.85
C LEU A 51 -1.94 -2.26 2.54
N ASN A 52 -2.41 -1.03 2.37
CA ASN A 52 -1.90 -0.16 1.32
C ASN A 52 -1.04 0.93 1.91
N THR A 53 0.11 1.18 1.30
CA THR A 53 1.02 2.26 1.67
C THR A 53 0.48 3.61 1.24
N HIS A 54 -0.15 3.66 0.08
CA HIS A 54 -0.94 4.77 -0.46
C HIS A 54 -1.93 4.22 -1.50
N LEU A 55 -2.73 5.09 -2.12
CA LEU A 55 -3.84 4.67 -2.95
C LEU A 55 -3.63 4.91 -4.46
N HIS A 56 -2.40 4.98 -4.96
CA HIS A 56 -2.19 4.89 -6.40
C HIS A 56 -2.57 3.50 -6.91
N SER A 57 -3.07 3.43 -8.12
CA SER A 57 -3.69 2.22 -8.69
C SER A 57 -2.74 1.02 -8.83
N ASP A 58 -1.44 1.27 -8.92
CA ASP A 58 -0.40 0.24 -8.95
C ASP A 58 -0.06 -0.33 -7.56
N HIS A 59 -0.57 0.28 -6.48
CA HIS A 59 -0.48 -0.20 -5.10
C HIS A 59 -1.77 -0.85 -4.61
N CYS A 60 -2.94 -0.33 -4.98
CA CYS A 60 -4.23 -0.81 -4.47
C CYS A 60 -5.16 -1.42 -5.53
N GLY A 61 -4.78 -1.40 -6.81
CA GLY A 61 -5.63 -1.89 -7.91
C GLY A 61 -6.02 -3.36 -7.81
N GLY A 62 -5.23 -4.19 -7.13
CA GLY A 62 -5.53 -5.60 -6.89
C GLY A 62 -6.47 -5.86 -5.70
N ASN A 63 -6.80 -4.84 -4.89
CA ASN A 63 -7.57 -5.02 -3.65
C ASN A 63 -8.91 -5.75 -3.86
N ALA A 64 -9.69 -5.34 -4.85
CA ALA A 64 -10.99 -5.96 -5.12
C ALA A 64 -10.88 -7.45 -5.45
N ALA A 65 -9.88 -7.83 -6.25
CA ALA A 65 -9.65 -9.23 -6.61
C ALA A 65 -9.21 -10.06 -5.39
N LEU A 66 -8.36 -9.49 -4.52
CA LEU A 66 -7.94 -10.15 -3.28
C LEU A 66 -9.12 -10.32 -2.32
N GLN A 67 -9.97 -9.32 -2.15
CA GLN A 67 -11.17 -9.41 -1.31
C GLN A 67 -12.19 -10.42 -1.82
N GLN A 68 -12.26 -10.62 -3.13
CA GLN A 68 -13.08 -11.68 -3.72
C GLN A 68 -12.49 -13.07 -3.47
N ALA A 69 -11.18 -13.23 -3.58
CA ALA A 69 -10.49 -14.50 -3.36
C ALA A 69 -10.39 -14.88 -1.88
N TYR A 70 -10.28 -13.89 -0.99
CA TYR A 70 -10.15 -14.07 0.47
C TYR A 70 -11.28 -13.32 1.20
N PRO A 71 -12.48 -13.93 1.36
CA PRO A 71 -13.66 -13.21 1.88
C PRO A 71 -13.51 -12.64 3.29
N ASN A 72 -12.61 -13.20 4.11
CA ASN A 72 -12.33 -12.74 5.48
C ASN A 72 -11.16 -11.76 5.57
N LEU A 73 -10.60 -11.35 4.43
CA LEU A 73 -9.48 -10.43 4.37
C LEU A 73 -9.84 -9.07 4.98
N GLN A 74 -9.08 -8.67 6.00
CA GLN A 74 -9.15 -7.32 6.54
C GLN A 74 -8.27 -6.40 5.69
N THR A 75 -8.80 -5.23 5.33
CA THR A 75 -8.06 -4.25 4.51
C THR A 75 -7.87 -2.96 5.31
N ARG A 76 -6.63 -2.46 5.34
CA ARG A 76 -6.29 -1.18 5.96
C ARG A 76 -5.65 -0.25 4.95
N ILE A 77 -6.05 1.01 4.96
CA ILE A 77 -5.59 2.06 4.04
C ILE A 77 -5.13 3.29 4.83
N PRO A 78 -4.30 4.17 4.26
CA PRO A 78 -3.99 5.47 4.88
C PRO A 78 -5.25 6.30 5.13
N PRO A 79 -5.27 7.16 6.17
CA PRO A 79 -6.50 7.85 6.58
C PRO A 79 -6.99 8.92 5.59
N GLY A 80 -6.09 9.59 4.85
CA GLY A 80 -6.40 10.79 4.10
C GLY A 80 -7.48 10.64 3.02
N HIS A 81 -7.49 9.52 2.30
CA HIS A 81 -8.47 9.24 1.24
C HIS A 81 -9.60 8.29 1.67
N ALA A 82 -9.69 7.94 2.95
CA ALA A 82 -10.64 6.94 3.44
C ALA A 82 -12.10 7.26 3.08
N ALA A 83 -12.51 8.53 3.19
CA ALA A 83 -13.87 8.95 2.81
C ALA A 83 -14.14 8.73 1.31
N PHE A 84 -13.16 8.99 0.44
CA PHE A 84 -13.31 8.80 -1.00
C PHE A 84 -13.39 7.32 -1.39
N VAL A 85 -12.71 6.44 -0.65
CA VAL A 85 -12.85 4.99 -0.84
C VAL A 85 -14.21 4.52 -0.34
N GLN A 86 -14.68 5.02 0.80
CA GLN A 86 -15.96 4.64 1.36
C GLN A 86 -17.12 4.99 0.42
N ASP A 87 -17.10 6.18 -0.18
CA ASP A 87 -18.14 6.66 -1.11
C ASP A 87 -17.83 6.31 -2.56
N TRP A 88 -16.70 5.66 -2.81
CA TRP A 88 -16.10 5.35 -4.10
C TRP A 88 -16.12 6.51 -5.09
N ASN A 89 -15.27 7.47 -4.86
CA ASN A 89 -15.11 8.63 -5.73
C ASN A 89 -13.80 8.52 -6.56
N PRO A 90 -13.82 7.94 -7.77
CA PRO A 90 -12.61 7.73 -8.57
C PRO A 90 -11.99 9.03 -9.08
N ASP A 91 -12.75 10.12 -9.14
CA ASP A 91 -12.21 11.43 -9.53
C ASP A 91 -11.35 12.01 -8.40
N ALA A 92 -11.85 11.98 -7.16
CA ALA A 92 -11.11 12.44 -5.98
C ALA A 92 -9.92 11.50 -5.62
N LEU A 93 -10.00 10.22 -6.02
CA LEU A 93 -8.89 9.26 -5.94
C LEU A 93 -7.92 9.36 -7.11
N THR A 94 -8.10 10.33 -7.99
CA THR A 94 -7.27 10.63 -9.18
C THR A 94 -7.28 9.56 -10.28
N TYR A 95 -8.05 8.50 -10.16
CA TYR A 95 -8.05 7.41 -11.15
C TYR A 95 -8.62 7.86 -12.50
N THR A 96 -9.77 8.54 -12.50
CA THR A 96 -10.39 9.05 -13.74
C THR A 96 -9.52 10.09 -14.44
N PRO A 97 -9.03 11.15 -13.76
CA PRO A 97 -8.21 12.18 -14.39
C PRO A 97 -6.90 11.66 -14.97
N THR A 98 -6.32 10.62 -14.36
CA THR A 98 -5.05 10.02 -14.81
C THR A 98 -5.23 8.84 -15.77
N GLY A 99 -6.47 8.47 -16.09
CA GLY A 99 -6.78 7.32 -16.94
C GLY A 99 -6.42 5.97 -16.31
N GLN A 100 -6.30 5.93 -14.99
CA GLN A 100 -5.97 4.74 -14.22
C GLN A 100 -7.21 3.88 -13.99
N THR A 101 -7.01 2.56 -13.87
CA THR A 101 -8.08 1.61 -13.55
C THR A 101 -7.87 1.02 -12.17
N CYS A 102 -8.80 1.30 -11.27
CA CYS A 102 -8.86 0.69 -9.96
C CYS A 102 -10.31 0.27 -9.67
N PRO A 103 -10.61 -1.04 -9.59
CA PRO A 103 -11.94 -1.51 -9.23
C PRO A 103 -12.31 -1.11 -7.80
N PRO A 104 -13.60 -0.82 -7.52
CA PRO A 104 -14.06 -0.52 -6.17
C PRO A 104 -13.69 -1.62 -5.19
N PHE A 105 -13.15 -1.21 -4.04
CA PHE A 105 -12.82 -2.09 -2.92
C PHE A 105 -13.30 -1.50 -1.60
N ARG A 106 -13.35 -2.30 -0.54
CA ARG A 106 -13.69 -1.86 0.81
C ARG A 106 -12.45 -1.81 1.70
N PHE A 107 -12.54 -1.09 2.80
CA PHE A 107 -11.56 -1.16 3.88
C PHE A 107 -12.25 -1.31 5.23
N ASP A 108 -11.54 -1.87 6.20
CA ASP A 108 -12.05 -2.17 7.54
C ASP A 108 -11.53 -1.19 8.59
N ALA A 109 -10.34 -0.65 8.38
CA ALA A 109 -9.72 0.34 9.27
C ALA A 109 -8.69 1.19 8.52
N VAL A 110 -8.26 2.28 9.16
CA VAL A 110 -7.17 3.13 8.67
C VAL A 110 -5.84 2.77 9.32
N LEU A 111 -4.75 2.95 8.57
CA LEU A 111 -3.38 2.90 9.05
C LEU A 111 -2.99 4.25 9.63
N GLN A 112 -3.18 4.42 10.92
CA GLN A 112 -2.92 5.70 11.56
C GLN A 112 -1.41 5.89 11.78
N PRO A 113 -0.77 6.93 11.20
CA PRO A 113 0.62 7.27 11.51
C PRO A 113 0.84 7.51 13.01
N GLY A 114 2.02 7.13 13.50
CA GLY A 114 2.35 7.18 14.92
C GLY A 114 1.86 5.99 15.74
N THR A 115 1.22 4.98 15.11
CA THR A 115 0.80 3.74 15.77
C THR A 115 1.66 2.55 15.36
N ASN A 116 1.46 1.42 16.03
CA ASN A 116 2.07 0.15 15.65
C ASN A 116 1.02 -0.80 15.09
N ILE A 117 1.45 -1.64 14.15
CA ILE A 117 0.68 -2.75 13.61
C ILE A 117 1.51 -4.03 13.67
N HIS A 118 0.87 -5.17 13.97
CA HIS A 118 1.54 -6.46 13.92
C HIS A 118 1.40 -7.05 12.51
N LEU A 119 2.57 -7.37 11.90
CA LEU A 119 2.64 -8.10 10.64
C LEU A 119 3.40 -9.41 10.90
N GLY A 120 2.73 -10.54 10.66
CA GLY A 120 3.25 -11.81 11.15
C GLY A 120 3.36 -11.77 12.68
N ASP A 121 4.56 -11.98 13.20
CA ASP A 121 4.82 -12.05 14.64
C ASP A 121 5.51 -10.79 15.20
N THR A 122 5.75 -9.77 14.36
CA THR A 122 6.52 -8.60 14.76
C THR A 122 5.71 -7.29 14.71
N PRO A 123 5.97 -6.35 15.65
CA PRO A 123 5.38 -5.02 15.61
C PRO A 123 6.13 -4.14 14.59
N TRP A 124 5.36 -3.47 13.75
CA TRP A 124 5.83 -2.49 12.78
C TRP A 124 5.29 -1.12 13.13
N GLN A 125 6.13 -0.12 13.07
CA GLN A 125 5.75 1.28 13.24
C GLN A 125 5.19 1.83 11.94
N VAL A 126 4.07 2.55 12.02
CA VAL A 126 3.46 3.27 10.90
C VAL A 126 3.90 4.72 10.95
N HIS A 127 4.60 5.19 9.95
CA HIS A 127 5.01 6.59 9.84
C HIS A 127 4.31 7.25 8.65
N ALA A 128 3.93 8.53 8.81
CA ALA A 128 3.54 9.34 7.65
C ALA A 128 4.77 9.57 6.76
N ALA A 129 4.59 9.49 5.47
CA ALA A 129 5.65 9.72 4.48
C ALA A 129 5.12 10.56 3.31
N PRO A 130 4.66 11.81 3.58
CA PRO A 130 4.15 12.67 2.52
C PRO A 130 5.28 13.04 1.53
N GLY A 131 4.89 13.34 0.29
CA GLY A 131 5.81 13.73 -0.78
C GLY A 131 5.37 13.17 -2.10
N HIS A 132 5.61 11.88 -2.37
CA HIS A 132 5.10 11.20 -3.57
C HIS A 132 3.56 11.26 -3.64
N ASP A 133 2.91 10.94 -2.53
CA ASP A 133 1.48 11.13 -2.27
C ASP A 133 1.33 11.76 -0.90
N PRO A 134 0.45 12.78 -0.70
CA PRO A 134 0.33 13.51 0.57
C PRO A 134 -0.12 12.64 1.75
N HIS A 135 -0.68 11.47 1.49
CA HIS A 135 -1.24 10.58 2.49
C HIS A 135 -0.49 9.25 2.60
N SER A 136 0.67 9.12 1.94
CA SER A 136 1.51 7.93 2.00
C SER A 136 1.94 7.60 3.42
N VAL A 137 2.09 6.30 3.68
CA VAL A 137 2.72 5.78 4.88
C VAL A 137 3.85 4.82 4.52
N ILE A 138 4.84 4.75 5.40
CA ILE A 138 5.90 3.76 5.39
C ILE A 138 5.80 2.90 6.65
N LEU A 139 6.36 1.70 6.58
CA LEU A 139 6.34 0.76 7.71
C LEU A 139 7.77 0.42 8.10
N PHE A 140 8.09 0.60 9.38
CA PHE A 140 9.42 0.32 9.92
C PHE A 140 9.36 -0.74 11.02
N GLU A 141 10.19 -1.78 10.88
CA GLU A 141 10.41 -2.81 11.90
C GLU A 141 11.74 -2.52 12.61
N PRO A 142 11.71 -2.03 13.86
CA PRO A 142 12.91 -1.48 14.51
C PRO A 142 13.93 -2.53 14.94
N GLN A 143 13.54 -3.78 15.19
CA GLN A 143 14.44 -4.81 15.65
C GLN A 143 15.39 -5.30 14.56
N SER A 144 14.85 -5.60 13.37
CA SER A 144 15.62 -6.01 12.20
C SER A 144 16.05 -4.82 11.33
N ARG A 145 15.53 -3.61 11.61
CA ARG A 145 15.74 -2.39 10.83
C ARG A 145 15.25 -2.53 9.39
N LEU A 146 14.14 -3.21 9.20
CA LEU A 146 13.50 -3.33 7.90
C LEU A 146 12.58 -2.14 7.68
N LEU A 147 12.67 -1.55 6.50
CA LEU A 147 11.81 -0.47 6.04
C LEU A 147 11.04 -0.92 4.80
N ILE A 148 9.73 -0.74 4.81
CA ILE A 148 8.88 -0.80 3.62
C ILE A 148 8.60 0.65 3.25
N SER A 149 9.38 1.16 2.30
CA SER A 149 9.37 2.57 1.90
C SER A 149 8.37 2.91 0.80
N ALA A 150 7.80 1.91 0.13
CA ALA A 150 6.96 2.13 -1.05
C ALA A 150 7.61 3.14 -2.02
N ASP A 151 6.86 4.16 -2.44
CA ASP A 151 7.35 5.18 -3.37
C ASP A 151 7.96 6.41 -2.68
N ALA A 152 8.07 6.39 -1.35
CA ALA A 152 8.79 7.44 -0.63
C ALA A 152 10.31 7.36 -0.87
N LEU A 153 10.86 6.14 -1.02
CA LEU A 153 12.30 5.93 -1.23
C LEU A 153 12.56 4.67 -2.06
N TRP A 154 13.40 4.80 -3.09
CA TRP A 154 13.89 3.69 -3.92
C TRP A 154 15.39 3.48 -3.67
N GLU A 155 15.95 2.38 -4.17
CA GLU A 155 17.39 2.11 -4.12
C GLU A 155 18.24 3.26 -4.73
N ARG A 156 17.69 3.94 -5.74
CA ARG A 156 18.36 5.06 -6.44
C ARG A 156 17.35 6.19 -6.65
N GLY A 157 17.07 6.95 -5.59
CA GLY A 157 16.16 8.09 -5.63
C GLY A 157 14.85 7.84 -4.89
N PHE A 158 13.82 8.51 -5.30
CA PHE A 158 12.47 8.46 -4.72
C PHE A 158 11.41 8.56 -5.83
N GLY A 159 10.15 8.27 -5.49
CA GLY A 159 9.03 8.34 -6.42
C GLY A 159 8.77 9.74 -6.94
N VAL A 160 8.04 9.82 -8.05
CA VAL A 160 7.57 11.10 -8.61
C VAL A 160 6.79 11.86 -7.53
N ILE A 161 7.03 13.15 -7.42
CA ILE A 161 6.34 14.03 -6.46
C ILE A 161 5.09 14.56 -7.17
N PHE A 162 3.97 13.84 -7.04
CA PHE A 162 2.74 14.19 -7.75
C PHE A 162 2.19 15.58 -7.38
N PRO A 163 2.20 16.03 -6.11
CA PRO A 163 1.76 17.37 -5.77
C PRO A 163 2.50 18.47 -6.54
N GLU A 164 3.81 18.33 -6.79
CA GLU A 164 4.58 19.29 -7.58
C GLU A 164 4.12 19.35 -9.05
N LEU A 165 3.69 18.22 -9.62
CA LEU A 165 3.12 18.19 -10.97
C LEU A 165 1.76 18.91 -11.06
N GLU A 166 1.07 19.01 -9.92
CA GLU A 166 -0.22 19.71 -9.77
C GLU A 166 -0.03 21.18 -9.34
N GLY A 167 1.23 21.64 -9.23
CA GLY A 167 1.58 23.01 -8.85
C GLY A 167 1.52 23.29 -7.35
N LEU A 168 1.54 22.25 -6.53
CA LEU A 168 1.62 22.33 -5.07
C LEU A 168 3.07 22.14 -4.63
N ASP A 169 3.54 22.96 -3.67
CA ASP A 169 4.88 22.82 -3.09
C ASP A 169 4.89 21.63 -2.12
N ALA A 170 5.69 20.62 -2.43
CA ALA A 170 5.86 19.41 -1.63
C ALA A 170 7.34 19.16 -1.22
N PHE A 171 8.24 20.11 -1.48
CA PHE A 171 9.67 19.95 -1.20
C PHE A 171 9.94 19.65 0.28
N ASP A 172 9.36 20.45 1.19
CA ASP A 172 9.54 20.27 2.63
C ASP A 172 8.96 18.91 3.10
N ALA A 173 7.82 18.48 2.54
CA ALA A 173 7.21 17.20 2.86
C ALA A 173 8.11 16.00 2.45
N VAL A 174 8.79 16.10 1.30
CA VAL A 174 9.77 15.09 0.87
C VAL A 174 10.98 15.11 1.78
N ALA A 175 11.52 16.30 2.10
CA ALA A 175 12.67 16.45 2.98
C ALA A 175 12.38 15.84 4.36
N ASP A 176 11.25 16.19 4.97
CA ASP A 176 10.81 15.62 6.27
C ASP A 176 10.69 14.09 6.22
N THR A 177 10.18 13.54 5.12
CA THR A 177 10.09 12.08 4.93
C THR A 177 11.46 11.42 4.83
N LEU A 178 12.43 12.06 4.19
CA LEU A 178 13.80 11.51 4.06
C LEU A 178 14.62 11.65 5.34
N ASP A 179 14.24 12.54 6.24
CA ASP A 179 14.89 12.75 7.55
C ASP A 179 14.34 11.85 8.67
N LEU A 180 13.30 11.05 8.39
CA LEU A 180 12.74 10.06 9.34
C LEU A 180 13.70 8.90 9.59
#